data_acf1cf2902bc5a2985504288d5f23097
#
_entry.id   acf1cf2902bc5a2985504288d5f23097
#
_cell.length_a   1.000
_cell.length_b   1.000
_cell.length_c   1.000
_cell.angle_alpha   90.00
_cell.angle_beta   90.00
_cell.angle_gamma   90.00
#
_symmetry.space_group_name_H-M   'P 1'
#
loop_
_entity.id
_entity.type
_entity.pdbx_description
1 polymer ?
#
loop_
_entity_poly.entity_id
_entity_poly.type
_entity_poly.pdbx_seq_one_letter_code
_entity_poly.pdbx_strand_id
1 'polypeptide(L)'
;MLGWVYPSQHFCVRIEKTSKRQWSANHTWRCKKMHSHLIKDLLNLEGVIVKNISHSDEDVVFMLETKAMPQICPACGAKTGRIHDYRTQYVKDLPLQEKRCFLGLRKRRYVCSCGKRFSEKYPFLARYQQRTTRLTAYIAAELHTMQSVKAVADRANISSATVNRILDTVSFDRSSLGTSLSIDEFKGNADRQKFQCILTDPRKHKVLDILPSRESAHLSQYFKQIPRQERLKVQYFSCDMCRPYADLAKAYFPAAKIVIDRYHFTRQVFWALENVRKICRGPCLPRFASIISAAAA
;
A
#
# COMPACT_ATOMS: atom_id res chain seq x y z
N MET A 1 -4.28 -29.07 31.25
CA MET A 1 -3.24 -28.37 32.03
C MET A 1 -2.07 -28.10 31.12
N LEU A 2 -1.83 -26.89 30.81
CA LEU A 2 -0.57 -26.19 30.55
C LEU A 2 -0.95 -24.85 29.88
N GLY A 3 -1.05 -23.86 30.72
CA GLY A 3 -1.30 -22.48 30.29
C GLY A 3 -0.02 -21.87 29.76
N TRP A 4 -0.09 -21.20 28.61
CA TRP A 4 0.94 -20.30 28.13
C TRP A 4 0.56 -18.87 28.53
N VAL A 5 1.30 -18.37 29.52
CA VAL A 5 1.27 -16.96 29.93
C VAL A 5 2.26 -16.22 29.05
N TYR A 6 1.79 -15.24 28.28
CA TYR A 6 2.65 -14.24 27.60
C TYR A 6 2.98 -13.13 28.61
N PRO A 7 4.24 -12.81 28.86
CA PRO A 7 4.58 -11.61 29.62
C PRO A 7 4.59 -10.38 28.70
N SER A 8 3.67 -9.46 28.96
CA SER A 8 3.71 -8.11 28.45
C SER A 8 4.86 -7.33 29.11
N GLN A 9 5.97 -7.14 28.41
CA GLN A 9 6.99 -6.19 28.84
C GLN A 9 6.73 -4.83 28.18
N HIS A 10 6.09 -3.95 28.95
CA HIS A 10 6.11 -2.51 28.70
C HIS A 10 7.53 -1.98 28.95
N PHE A 11 8.27 -1.74 27.86
CA PHE A 11 9.47 -0.89 27.94
C PHE A 11 9.03 0.57 27.94
N CYS A 12 8.90 1.13 29.12
CA CYS A 12 8.74 2.56 29.31
C CYS A 12 10.14 3.19 29.27
N VAL A 13 10.57 3.69 28.12
CA VAL A 13 11.78 4.50 28.01
C VAL A 13 11.47 5.89 28.55
N ARG A 14 11.92 6.16 29.77
CA ARG A 14 11.89 7.48 30.41
C ARG A 14 12.94 8.35 29.75
N ILE A 15 12.53 9.23 28.84
CA ILE A 15 13.42 10.24 28.26
C ILE A 15 13.58 11.34 29.32
N GLU A 16 14.70 11.37 29.99
CA GLU A 16 15.10 12.49 30.82
C GLU A 16 15.41 13.70 29.94
N LYS A 17 14.68 14.79 30.19
CA LYS A 17 14.94 16.10 29.58
C LYS A 17 16.26 16.64 30.11
N THR A 18 17.36 16.40 29.40
CA THR A 18 18.59 17.11 29.64
C THR A 18 18.60 18.43 28.87
N SER A 19 19.00 19.46 29.62
CA SER A 19 19.04 20.88 29.35
C SER A 19 19.43 21.30 27.93
N LYS A 20 18.76 22.34 27.44
CA LYS A 20 19.09 23.17 26.28
C LYS A 20 20.57 23.55 26.27
N ARG A 21 21.40 22.90 25.46
CA ARG A 21 22.64 23.48 24.98
C ARG A 21 22.37 24.09 23.61
N GLN A 22 22.48 25.42 23.55
CA GLN A 22 22.54 26.19 22.31
C GLN A 22 23.67 25.66 21.45
N TRP A 23 23.33 24.98 20.36
CA TRP A 23 24.28 24.70 19.27
C TRP A 23 24.16 25.85 18.27
N SER A 24 25.20 26.67 18.22
CA SER A 24 25.32 27.73 17.22
C SER A 24 25.34 27.11 15.81
N ALA A 25 24.49 27.67 14.96
CA ALA A 25 24.44 27.36 13.53
C ALA A 25 25.73 27.84 12.87
N ASN A 26 26.72 26.97 12.67
CA ASN A 26 27.82 27.14 11.71
C ASN A 26 28.78 25.95 11.74
N HIS A 27 28.34 24.79 11.26
CA HIS A 27 29.28 23.75 10.85
C HIS A 27 28.82 23.18 9.50
N THR A 28 29.15 23.92 8.44
CA THR A 28 29.21 23.36 7.08
C THR A 28 30.43 22.45 7.00
N TRP A 29 30.24 21.15 7.21
CA TRP A 29 31.27 20.17 6.94
C TRP A 29 31.50 20.10 5.43
N ARG A 30 32.58 20.74 4.94
CA ARG A 30 33.09 20.49 3.59
C ARG A 30 33.66 19.07 3.54
N CYS A 31 32.88 18.14 3.05
CA CYS A 31 33.32 16.78 2.83
C CYS A 31 34.39 16.74 1.72
N LYS A 32 35.63 16.42 2.09
CA LYS A 32 36.73 16.23 1.14
C LYS A 32 36.48 14.98 0.28
N LYS A 33 37.04 14.95 -0.93
CA LYS A 33 36.84 14.01 -2.05
C LYS A 33 36.73 12.49 -1.73
N MET A 34 37.09 12.03 -0.56
CA MET A 34 37.19 10.60 -0.21
C MET A 34 35.84 9.89 0.01
N HIS A 35 34.75 10.62 0.28
CA HIS A 35 33.44 10.03 0.56
C HIS A 35 32.49 9.97 -0.65
N SER A 36 32.89 10.54 -1.80
CA SER A 36 32.02 10.61 -2.98
C SER A 36 31.74 9.25 -3.62
N HIS A 37 32.66 8.28 -3.53
CA HIS A 37 32.47 6.93 -4.05
C HIS A 37 31.49 6.13 -3.18
N LEU A 38 31.72 6.09 -1.87
CA LEU A 38 30.82 5.40 -0.94
C LEU A 38 29.37 5.91 -1.04
N ILE A 39 29.19 7.22 -1.14
CA ILE A 39 27.86 7.82 -1.26
C ILE A 39 27.22 7.49 -2.61
N LYS A 40 28.01 7.44 -3.69
CA LYS A 40 27.53 7.01 -4.99
C LYS A 40 27.05 5.56 -4.95
N ASP A 41 27.79 4.69 -4.28
CA ASP A 41 27.44 3.28 -4.13
C ASP A 41 26.17 3.13 -3.25
N LEU A 42 26.08 3.89 -2.16
CA LEU A 42 24.87 3.94 -1.31
C LEU A 42 23.64 4.47 -2.05
N LEU A 43 23.81 5.50 -2.89
CA LEU A 43 22.70 6.01 -3.70
C LEU A 43 22.31 5.05 -4.82
N ASN A 44 23.21 4.17 -5.25
CA ASN A 44 23.01 3.22 -6.35
C ASN A 44 22.38 3.89 -7.60
N LEU A 45 22.95 5.03 -7.99
CA LEU A 45 22.55 5.80 -9.18
C LEU A 45 23.72 5.84 -10.16
N GLU A 46 23.52 5.24 -11.31
CA GLU A 46 24.54 5.20 -12.35
C GLU A 46 24.76 6.58 -13.01
N GLY A 47 26.01 6.86 -13.36
CA GLY A 47 26.38 8.05 -14.13
C GLY A 47 26.26 9.39 -13.40
N VAL A 48 26.03 9.40 -12.08
CA VAL A 48 25.93 10.62 -11.27
C VAL A 48 27.23 10.93 -10.54
N ILE A 49 27.47 12.22 -10.34
CA ILE A 49 28.56 12.76 -9.55
C ILE A 49 27.95 13.58 -8.42
N VAL A 50 28.24 13.22 -7.18
CA VAL A 50 27.81 13.96 -6.00
C VAL A 50 28.69 15.18 -5.82
N LYS A 51 28.12 16.39 -5.92
CA LYS A 51 28.85 17.66 -5.77
C LYS A 51 28.84 18.18 -4.35
N ASN A 52 27.71 18.05 -3.69
CA ASN A 52 27.51 18.51 -2.32
C ASN A 52 26.43 17.71 -1.64
N ILE A 53 26.48 17.67 -0.30
CA ILE A 53 25.46 17.07 0.54
C ILE A 53 25.15 18.10 1.62
N SER A 54 23.88 18.39 1.79
CA SER A 54 23.38 19.17 2.91
C SER A 54 22.33 18.34 3.66
N HIS A 55 22.32 18.43 4.97
CA HIS A 55 21.40 17.72 5.81
C HIS A 55 20.89 18.64 6.94
N SER A 56 19.67 18.41 7.34
CA SER A 56 19.03 18.95 8.53
C SER A 56 18.53 17.79 9.40
N ASP A 57 17.80 18.12 10.45
CA ASP A 57 17.16 17.09 11.28
C ASP A 57 16.13 16.27 10.51
N GLU A 58 15.43 16.89 9.55
CA GLU A 58 14.35 16.26 8.79
C GLU A 58 14.71 15.91 7.34
N ASP A 59 15.68 16.60 6.74
CA ASP A 59 15.97 16.52 5.31
C ASP A 59 17.43 16.14 5.03
N VAL A 60 17.64 15.42 3.94
CA VAL A 60 18.95 15.25 3.30
C VAL A 60 18.83 15.59 1.81
N VAL A 61 19.71 16.42 1.33
CA VAL A 61 19.76 16.88 -0.07
C VAL A 61 21.10 16.52 -0.69
N PHE A 62 21.07 15.73 -1.74
CA PHE A 62 22.25 15.39 -2.55
C PHE A 62 22.26 16.24 -3.81
N MET A 63 23.22 17.15 -3.94
CA MET A 63 23.44 17.91 -5.18
C MET A 63 24.20 17.05 -6.17
N LEU A 64 23.53 16.68 -7.26
CA LEU A 64 24.01 15.73 -8.25
C LEU A 64 24.21 16.39 -9.61
N GLU A 65 25.22 15.92 -10.31
CA GLU A 65 25.49 16.27 -11.72
C GLU A 65 25.87 14.99 -12.47
N THR A 66 25.49 14.88 -13.73
CA THR A 66 25.93 13.80 -14.61
C THR A 66 27.15 14.24 -15.43
N LYS A 67 27.92 13.29 -15.96
CA LYS A 67 28.98 13.59 -16.93
C LYS A 67 28.35 14.22 -18.19
N ALA A 68 28.94 15.32 -18.69
CA ALA A 68 28.45 15.94 -19.91
C ALA A 68 28.68 15.00 -21.10
N MET A 69 27.61 14.65 -21.80
CA MET A 69 27.64 13.79 -22.96
C MET A 69 26.77 14.39 -24.07
N PRO A 70 27.17 14.23 -25.34
CA PRO A 70 26.34 14.65 -26.48
C PRO A 70 24.99 13.96 -26.42
N GLN A 71 23.92 14.69 -26.70
CA GLN A 71 22.53 14.20 -26.67
C GLN A 71 21.94 14.20 -28.07
N ILE A 72 20.98 13.30 -28.30
CA ILE A 72 20.25 13.21 -29.57
C ILE A 72 19.07 14.18 -29.52
N CYS A 73 18.96 15.02 -30.50
CA CYS A 73 17.86 15.97 -30.63
C CYS A 73 16.53 15.24 -30.87
N PRO A 74 15.49 15.46 -30.07
CA PRO A 74 14.21 14.80 -30.25
C PRO A 74 13.40 15.23 -31.47
N ALA A 75 13.85 16.31 -32.17
CA ALA A 75 13.16 16.83 -33.35
C ALA A 75 13.81 16.36 -34.67
N CYS A 76 15.14 16.39 -34.78
CA CYS A 76 15.84 16.08 -36.03
C CYS A 76 16.80 14.88 -35.93
N GLY A 77 16.95 14.24 -34.76
CA GLY A 77 17.86 13.11 -34.57
C GLY A 77 19.36 13.44 -34.53
N ALA A 78 19.77 14.69 -34.80
CA ALA A 78 21.17 15.07 -34.78
C ALA A 78 21.76 15.04 -33.37
N LYS A 79 23.04 14.66 -33.26
CA LYS A 79 23.80 14.73 -31.99
C LYS A 79 24.21 16.15 -31.72
N THR A 80 24.02 16.65 -30.53
CA THR A 80 24.50 17.96 -30.07
C THR A 80 25.11 17.86 -28.67
N GLY A 81 26.26 18.52 -28.50
CA GLY A 81 26.90 18.73 -27.19
C GLY A 81 26.78 20.17 -26.70
N ARG A 82 26.11 21.05 -27.49
CA ARG A 82 26.01 22.47 -27.20
C ARG A 82 25.00 22.70 -26.06
N ILE A 83 25.52 23.14 -24.91
CA ILE A 83 24.73 23.46 -23.72
C ILE A 83 24.23 24.88 -23.84
N HIS A 84 22.93 25.08 -23.69
CA HIS A 84 22.29 26.41 -23.70
C HIS A 84 22.32 27.01 -22.30
N ASP A 85 21.84 26.29 -21.29
CA ASP A 85 21.81 26.73 -19.90
C ASP A 85 21.73 25.52 -18.93
N TYR A 86 21.72 25.81 -17.62
CA TYR A 86 21.57 24.86 -16.54
C TYR A 86 20.34 25.22 -15.71
N ARG A 87 19.62 24.19 -15.23
CA ARG A 87 18.52 24.34 -14.28
C ARG A 87 18.68 23.33 -13.18
N THR A 88 18.43 23.73 -11.95
CA THR A 88 18.35 22.80 -10.82
C THR A 88 16.92 22.31 -10.68
N GLN A 89 16.75 20.98 -10.62
CA GLN A 89 15.48 20.34 -10.33
C GLN A 89 15.64 19.51 -9.06
N TYR A 90 14.78 19.76 -8.07
CA TYR A 90 14.70 18.94 -6.88
C TYR A 90 13.72 17.79 -7.10
N VAL A 91 14.16 16.57 -6.79
CA VAL A 91 13.42 15.33 -7.01
C VAL A 91 13.41 14.54 -5.71
N LYS A 92 12.25 14.08 -5.29
CA LYS A 92 12.11 13.22 -4.11
C LYS A 92 12.66 11.83 -4.40
N ASP A 93 13.34 11.27 -3.42
CA ASP A 93 13.92 9.93 -3.48
C ASP A 93 13.55 9.11 -2.24
N LEU A 94 14.03 7.88 -2.18
CA LEU A 94 13.82 7.00 -1.02
C LEU A 94 14.25 7.70 0.27
N PRO A 95 13.46 7.65 1.34
CA PRO A 95 13.85 8.16 2.65
C PRO A 95 15.18 7.54 3.11
N LEU A 96 16.01 8.32 3.74
CA LEU A 96 17.29 7.88 4.26
C LEU A 96 17.35 8.13 5.77
N GLN A 97 17.46 7.07 6.58
CA GLN A 97 17.48 7.17 8.05
C GLN A 97 16.32 8.03 8.59
N GLU A 98 15.09 7.73 8.15
CA GLU A 98 13.85 8.44 8.49
C GLU A 98 13.78 9.89 8.00
N LYS A 99 14.85 10.42 7.38
CA LYS A 99 14.86 11.76 6.79
C LYS A 99 14.29 11.76 5.38
N ARG A 100 13.64 12.86 5.02
CA ARG A 100 13.19 13.10 3.64
C ARG A 100 14.40 13.30 2.74
N CYS A 101 14.49 12.54 1.66
CA CYS A 101 15.61 12.59 0.73
C CYS A 101 15.24 13.34 -0.54
N PHE A 102 16.09 14.29 -0.91
CA PHE A 102 15.96 15.06 -2.15
C PHE A 102 17.24 14.97 -2.98
N LEU A 103 17.06 14.81 -4.28
CA LEU A 103 18.12 14.89 -5.27
C LEU A 103 18.02 16.24 -5.98
N GLY A 104 18.98 17.14 -5.75
CA GLY A 104 19.12 18.40 -6.47
C GLY A 104 19.91 18.17 -7.76
N LEU A 105 19.22 17.94 -8.87
CA LEU A 105 19.82 17.64 -10.17
C LEU A 105 20.18 18.92 -10.89
N ARG A 106 21.46 19.17 -11.14
CA ARG A 106 21.92 20.25 -12.04
C ARG A 106 21.76 19.80 -13.48
N LYS A 107 20.61 20.08 -14.05
CA LYS A 107 20.13 19.64 -15.35
C LYS A 107 20.60 20.52 -16.48
N ARG A 108 21.19 19.93 -17.51
CA ARG A 108 21.62 20.68 -18.73
C ARG A 108 20.45 20.81 -19.69
N ARG A 109 20.34 21.99 -20.28
CA ARG A 109 19.50 22.22 -21.46
C ARG A 109 20.39 22.35 -22.66
N TYR A 110 20.13 21.53 -23.66
CA TYR A 110 20.87 21.53 -24.93
C TYR A 110 20.15 22.34 -25.99
N VAL A 111 20.91 22.85 -26.93
CA VAL A 111 20.41 23.50 -28.15
C VAL A 111 20.94 22.75 -29.35
N CYS A 112 20.06 22.41 -30.29
CA CYS A 112 20.43 21.79 -31.56
C CYS A 112 20.58 22.82 -32.66
N SER A 113 21.31 22.49 -33.75
CA SER A 113 21.40 23.30 -34.96
C SER A 113 20.04 23.59 -35.60
N CYS A 114 19.06 22.69 -35.44
CA CYS A 114 17.67 22.92 -35.88
C CYS A 114 16.88 23.92 -35.01
N GLY A 115 17.51 24.58 -34.03
CA GLY A 115 16.86 25.50 -33.09
C GLY A 115 16.15 24.87 -31.92
N LYS A 116 15.94 23.53 -31.90
CA LYS A 116 15.25 22.86 -30.81
C LYS A 116 16.05 22.92 -29.51
N ARG A 117 15.41 23.35 -28.42
CA ARG A 117 15.96 23.30 -27.06
C ARG A 117 15.30 22.15 -26.28
N PHE A 118 16.12 21.37 -25.58
CA PHE A 118 15.63 20.21 -24.79
C PHE A 118 16.55 19.95 -23.60
N SER A 119 16.00 19.29 -22.56
CA SER A 119 16.77 18.95 -21.37
C SER A 119 17.30 17.53 -21.46
N GLU A 120 18.42 17.28 -20.79
CA GLU A 120 18.95 15.93 -20.64
C GLU A 120 17.95 15.01 -19.92
N LYS A 121 18.04 13.71 -20.21
CA LYS A 121 17.20 12.69 -19.60
C LYS A 121 18.01 11.91 -18.58
N TYR A 122 17.36 11.47 -17.52
CA TYR A 122 17.94 10.60 -16.51
C TYR A 122 17.19 9.26 -16.49
N PRO A 123 17.89 8.10 -16.45
CA PRO A 123 17.23 6.80 -16.43
C PRO A 123 16.37 6.58 -15.18
N PHE A 124 16.75 7.21 -14.07
CA PHE A 124 16.05 7.11 -12.78
C PHE A 124 14.94 8.16 -12.58
N LEU A 125 14.66 9.00 -13.58
CA LEU A 125 13.65 10.07 -13.48
C LEU A 125 12.75 10.07 -14.71
N ALA A 126 11.50 9.70 -14.54
CA ALA A 126 10.51 9.76 -15.62
C ALA A 126 10.19 11.23 -16.00
N ARG A 127 9.76 11.41 -17.25
CA ARG A 127 9.44 12.74 -17.79
C ARG A 127 8.31 13.39 -16.96
N TYR A 128 8.49 14.67 -16.64
CA TYR A 128 7.56 15.48 -15.84
C TYR A 128 7.34 15.01 -14.40
N GLN A 129 8.13 14.06 -13.90
CA GLN A 129 8.05 13.64 -12.51
C GLN A 129 8.99 14.42 -11.60
N GLN A 130 8.60 14.59 -10.35
CA GLN A 130 9.40 15.17 -9.28
C GLN A 130 9.77 14.12 -8.21
N ARG A 131 9.77 12.84 -8.62
CA ARG A 131 10.19 11.71 -7.80
C ARG A 131 10.93 10.70 -8.67
N THR A 132 11.84 9.96 -8.07
CA THR A 132 12.58 8.90 -8.78
C THR A 132 11.68 7.71 -9.12
N THR A 133 12.06 6.95 -10.15
CA THR A 133 11.37 5.71 -10.52
C THR A 133 11.43 4.68 -9.41
N ARG A 134 12.56 4.60 -8.67
CA ARG A 134 12.72 3.69 -7.53
C ARG A 134 11.83 4.06 -6.34
N LEU A 135 11.60 5.35 -6.08
CA LEU A 135 10.61 5.76 -5.08
C LEU A 135 9.20 5.34 -5.49
N THR A 136 8.86 5.43 -6.78
CA THR A 136 7.56 4.94 -7.29
C THR A 136 7.44 3.42 -7.11
N ALA A 137 8.48 2.66 -7.42
CA ALA A 137 8.51 1.21 -7.22
C ALA A 137 8.43 0.82 -5.72
N TYR A 138 9.13 1.55 -4.86
CA TYR A 138 9.04 1.37 -3.41
C TYR A 138 7.61 1.56 -2.89
N ILE A 139 6.93 2.64 -3.32
CA ILE A 139 5.55 2.92 -2.95
C ILE A 139 4.63 1.80 -3.42
N ALA A 140 4.79 1.33 -4.65
CA ALA A 140 4.01 0.20 -5.17
C ALA A 140 4.24 -1.07 -4.34
N ALA A 141 5.48 -1.36 -3.94
CA ALA A 141 5.81 -2.50 -3.08
C ALA A 141 5.19 -2.37 -1.67
N GLU A 142 5.26 -1.18 -1.06
CA GLU A 142 4.63 -0.92 0.25
C GLU A 142 3.10 -1.09 0.21
N LEU A 143 2.46 -0.75 -0.91
CA LEU A 143 1.02 -0.93 -1.10
C LEU A 143 0.60 -2.40 -1.18
N HIS A 144 1.51 -3.33 -1.49
CA HIS A 144 1.26 -4.77 -1.40
C HIS A 144 1.29 -5.30 0.05
N THR A 145 1.86 -4.55 0.98
CA THR A 145 1.76 -4.85 2.40
C THR A 145 0.45 -4.28 2.94
N MET A 146 -0.09 -4.81 4.02
CA MET A 146 -1.39 -4.38 4.57
C MET A 146 -1.33 -2.98 5.23
N GLN A 147 -0.80 -2.00 4.51
CA GLN A 147 -0.59 -0.62 4.98
C GLN A 147 -1.65 0.32 4.41
N SER A 148 -2.04 1.34 5.18
CA SER A 148 -2.92 2.37 4.66
C SER A 148 -2.20 3.31 3.70
N VAL A 149 -2.93 3.85 2.72
CA VAL A 149 -2.42 4.89 1.79
C VAL A 149 -1.75 6.05 2.54
N LYS A 150 -2.33 6.46 3.68
CA LYS A 150 -1.78 7.54 4.52
C LYS A 150 -0.42 7.14 5.10
N ALA A 151 -0.29 5.94 5.68
CA ALA A 151 0.96 5.47 6.26
C ALA A 151 2.08 5.37 5.22
N VAL A 152 1.76 4.89 4.02
CA VAL A 152 2.71 4.85 2.89
C VAL A 152 3.09 6.26 2.44
N ALA A 153 2.13 7.19 2.36
CA ALA A 153 2.36 8.58 1.99
C ALA A 153 3.29 9.29 2.98
N ASP A 154 3.04 9.14 4.27
CA ASP A 154 3.84 9.73 5.35
C ASP A 154 5.27 9.18 5.31
N ARG A 155 5.44 7.86 5.20
CA ARG A 155 6.76 7.20 5.13
C ARG A 155 7.55 7.59 3.88
N ALA A 156 6.89 7.65 2.72
CA ALA A 156 7.53 8.02 1.45
C ALA A 156 7.67 9.55 1.25
N ASN A 157 7.19 10.36 2.19
CA ASN A 157 7.17 11.81 2.13
C ASN A 157 6.53 12.35 0.83
N ILE A 158 5.37 11.80 0.48
CA ILE A 158 4.56 12.26 -0.66
C ILE A 158 3.11 12.45 -0.26
N SER A 159 2.30 13.08 -1.11
CA SER A 159 0.88 13.24 -0.83
C SER A 159 0.11 11.93 -1.05
N SER A 160 -0.93 11.68 -0.25
CA SER A 160 -1.85 10.55 -0.43
C SER A 160 -2.47 10.50 -1.83
N ALA A 161 -2.73 11.67 -2.44
CA ALA A 161 -3.19 11.76 -3.82
C ALA A 161 -2.18 11.18 -4.83
N THR A 162 -0.87 11.32 -4.56
CA THR A 162 0.16 10.73 -5.41
C THR A 162 0.25 9.21 -5.19
N VAL A 163 0.09 8.74 -3.95
CA VAL A 163 0.03 7.30 -3.64
C VAL A 163 -1.16 6.67 -4.36
N ASN A 164 -2.35 7.28 -4.32
CA ASN A 164 -3.52 6.80 -5.03
C ASN A 164 -3.28 6.69 -6.55
N ARG A 165 -2.67 7.71 -7.19
CA ARG A 165 -2.33 7.62 -8.62
C ARG A 165 -1.34 6.49 -8.93
N ILE A 166 -0.44 6.16 -8.02
CA ILE A 166 0.46 5.01 -8.17
C ILE A 166 -0.35 3.72 -7.99
N LEU A 167 -1.23 3.65 -6.99
CA LEU A 167 -2.11 2.51 -6.76
C LEU A 167 -2.97 2.21 -8.00
N ASP A 168 -3.51 3.24 -8.66
CA ASP A 168 -4.29 3.10 -9.89
C ASP A 168 -3.49 2.48 -11.06
N THR A 169 -2.15 2.52 -10.99
CA THR A 169 -1.27 1.89 -11.99
C THR A 169 -0.83 0.47 -11.60
N VAL A 170 -1.11 0.04 -10.37
CA VAL A 170 -0.76 -1.30 -9.89
C VAL A 170 -1.87 -2.26 -10.29
N SER A 171 -1.54 -3.27 -11.08
CA SER A 171 -2.45 -4.37 -11.39
C SER A 171 -2.29 -5.47 -10.34
N PHE A 172 -3.41 -5.95 -9.84
CA PHE A 172 -3.47 -7.10 -8.95
C PHE A 172 -4.05 -8.27 -9.74
N ASP A 173 -3.26 -9.29 -9.96
CA ASP A 173 -3.75 -10.52 -10.57
C ASP A 173 -4.64 -11.27 -9.58
N ARG A 174 -5.79 -11.75 -10.07
CA ARG A 174 -6.67 -12.61 -9.29
C ARG A 174 -5.91 -13.87 -8.84
N SER A 175 -5.93 -14.13 -7.56
CA SER A 175 -5.39 -15.37 -7.02
C SER A 175 -6.23 -16.57 -7.46
N SER A 176 -5.57 -17.69 -7.81
CA SER A 176 -6.27 -18.94 -8.16
C SER A 176 -7.06 -19.46 -6.97
N LEU A 177 -8.23 -20.05 -7.26
CA LEU A 177 -9.08 -20.67 -6.25
C LEU A 177 -8.38 -21.91 -5.63
N GLY A 178 -8.45 -22.00 -4.31
CA GLY A 178 -8.02 -23.16 -3.55
C GLY A 178 -9.16 -24.18 -3.37
N THR A 179 -8.99 -25.06 -2.39
CA THR A 179 -10.03 -26.03 -2.00
C THR A 179 -11.14 -25.43 -1.15
N SER A 180 -10.93 -24.21 -0.64
CA SER A 180 -11.90 -23.50 0.19
C SER A 180 -12.08 -22.08 -0.34
N LEU A 181 -13.32 -21.66 -0.45
CA LEU A 181 -13.71 -20.31 -0.86
C LEU A 181 -14.71 -19.77 0.15
N SER A 182 -14.49 -18.58 0.66
CA SER A 182 -15.46 -17.86 1.47
C SER A 182 -15.87 -16.57 0.78
N ILE A 183 -17.15 -16.25 0.87
CA ILE A 183 -17.75 -15.01 0.40
C ILE A 183 -18.38 -14.27 1.57
N ASP A 184 -18.10 -12.99 1.70
CA ASP A 184 -18.67 -12.11 2.72
C ASP A 184 -18.85 -10.70 2.18
N GLU A 185 -19.59 -9.87 2.90
CA GLU A 185 -19.88 -8.48 2.54
C GLU A 185 -19.23 -7.51 3.52
N PHE A 186 -18.78 -6.38 2.99
CA PHE A 186 -18.35 -5.27 3.82
C PHE A 186 -18.87 -3.93 3.28
N LYS A 187 -18.96 -2.95 4.16
CA LYS A 187 -19.34 -1.58 3.78
C LYS A 187 -18.16 -0.90 3.10
N GLY A 188 -18.41 -0.37 1.92
CA GLY A 188 -17.46 0.42 1.17
C GLY A 188 -18.16 1.47 0.31
N ASN A 189 -17.47 1.98 -0.69
CA ASN A 189 -17.98 3.04 -1.57
C ASN A 189 -17.56 2.85 -3.04
N ALA A 190 -17.11 1.66 -3.43
CA ALA A 190 -16.74 1.37 -4.81
C ALA A 190 -17.99 1.43 -5.71
N ASP A 191 -17.88 2.04 -6.89
CA ASP A 191 -18.95 2.19 -7.87
C ASP A 191 -20.28 2.72 -7.30
N ARG A 192 -20.20 3.58 -6.29
CA ARG A 192 -21.34 4.12 -5.55
C ARG A 192 -22.22 3.05 -4.85
N GLN A 193 -21.72 1.83 -4.75
CA GLN A 193 -22.38 0.74 -4.03
C GLN A 193 -22.03 0.81 -2.54
N LYS A 194 -23.04 0.63 -1.69
CA LYS A 194 -22.91 0.66 -0.23
C LYS A 194 -22.17 -0.58 0.31
N PHE A 195 -22.30 -1.70 -0.38
CA PHE A 195 -21.72 -2.98 0.03
C PHE A 195 -20.90 -3.56 -1.11
N GLN A 196 -19.69 -3.95 -0.81
CA GLN A 196 -18.78 -4.71 -1.66
C GLN A 196 -18.73 -6.16 -1.16
N CYS A 197 -18.29 -7.04 -2.04
CA CYS A 197 -18.12 -8.44 -1.74
C CYS A 197 -16.63 -8.80 -1.68
N ILE A 198 -16.23 -9.54 -0.64
CA ILE A 198 -14.87 -10.05 -0.48
C ILE A 198 -14.86 -11.57 -0.68
N LEU A 199 -13.91 -12.02 -1.47
CA LEU A 199 -13.62 -13.44 -1.67
C LEU A 199 -12.33 -13.81 -0.96
N THR A 200 -12.36 -14.83 -0.11
CA THR A 200 -11.18 -15.25 0.67
C THR A 200 -10.97 -16.77 0.58
N ASP A 201 -9.72 -17.19 0.76
CA ASP A 201 -9.40 -18.59 1.07
C ASP A 201 -9.21 -18.70 2.60
N PRO A 202 -10.18 -19.22 3.35
CA PRO A 202 -10.09 -19.29 4.80
C PRO A 202 -9.01 -20.25 5.30
N ARG A 203 -8.57 -21.22 4.50
CA ARG A 203 -7.49 -22.14 4.86
C ARG A 203 -6.12 -21.48 4.77
N LYS A 204 -5.94 -20.63 3.78
CA LYS A 204 -4.68 -19.92 3.53
C LYS A 204 -4.64 -18.54 4.20
N HIS A 205 -5.74 -18.10 4.83
CA HIS A 205 -5.92 -16.76 5.37
C HIS A 205 -5.59 -15.68 4.34
N LYS A 206 -6.06 -15.85 3.09
CA LYS A 206 -5.72 -14.98 1.97
C LYS A 206 -6.97 -14.38 1.35
N VAL A 207 -6.93 -13.08 1.07
CA VAL A 207 -7.90 -12.42 0.19
C VAL A 207 -7.60 -12.85 -1.25
N LEU A 208 -8.61 -13.34 -1.94
CA LEU A 208 -8.52 -13.77 -3.34
C LEU A 208 -8.91 -12.65 -4.27
N ASP A 209 -10.00 -11.93 -3.94
CA ASP A 209 -10.48 -10.81 -4.72
C ASP A 209 -11.46 -9.94 -3.92
N ILE A 210 -11.68 -8.70 -4.39
CA ILE A 210 -12.68 -7.78 -3.85
C ILE A 210 -13.53 -7.29 -5.03
N LEU A 211 -14.84 -7.53 -4.95
CA LEU A 211 -15.78 -7.20 -5.99
C LEU A 211 -16.59 -5.95 -5.62
N PRO A 212 -16.84 -5.03 -6.56
CA PRO A 212 -17.49 -3.76 -6.28
C PRO A 212 -18.97 -3.91 -5.90
N SER A 213 -19.60 -5.04 -6.20
CA SER A 213 -21.03 -5.28 -5.93
C SER A 213 -21.26 -6.68 -5.38
N ARG A 214 -22.26 -6.80 -4.50
CA ARG A 214 -22.77 -8.06 -3.96
C ARG A 214 -23.94 -8.65 -4.77
N GLU A 215 -24.36 -7.96 -5.81
CA GLU A 215 -25.52 -8.39 -6.61
C GLU A 215 -25.25 -9.71 -7.32
N SER A 216 -26.26 -10.62 -7.28
CA SER A 216 -26.13 -11.97 -7.85
C SER A 216 -25.77 -11.95 -9.34
N ALA A 217 -26.25 -10.96 -10.10
CA ALA A 217 -25.93 -10.81 -11.52
C ALA A 217 -24.44 -10.52 -11.73
N HIS A 218 -23.87 -9.60 -10.93
CA HIS A 218 -22.45 -9.26 -10.97
C HIS A 218 -21.57 -10.45 -10.56
N LEU A 219 -21.93 -11.11 -9.45
CA LEU A 219 -21.21 -12.30 -8.96
C LEU A 219 -21.27 -13.45 -9.97
N SER A 220 -22.41 -13.64 -10.62
CA SER A 220 -22.56 -14.64 -11.67
C SER A 220 -21.67 -14.37 -12.87
N GLN A 221 -21.58 -13.10 -13.30
CA GLN A 221 -20.68 -12.70 -14.38
C GLN A 221 -19.22 -12.95 -14.01
N TYR A 222 -18.82 -12.61 -12.79
CA TYR A 222 -17.47 -12.84 -12.28
C TYR A 222 -17.14 -14.34 -12.24
N PHE A 223 -17.99 -15.19 -11.65
CA PHE A 223 -17.72 -16.63 -11.54
C PHE A 223 -17.71 -17.36 -12.89
N LYS A 224 -18.46 -16.85 -13.89
CA LYS A 224 -18.41 -17.37 -15.27
C LYS A 224 -17.02 -17.21 -15.91
N GLN A 225 -16.29 -16.16 -15.55
CA GLN A 225 -14.94 -15.90 -16.09
C GLN A 225 -13.90 -16.86 -15.50
N ILE A 226 -14.18 -17.50 -14.36
CA ILE A 226 -13.27 -18.45 -13.74
C ILE A 226 -13.40 -19.80 -14.48
N PRO A 227 -12.29 -20.40 -14.95
CA PRO A 227 -12.34 -21.68 -15.62
C PRO A 227 -13.06 -22.77 -14.81
N ARG A 228 -13.89 -23.56 -15.47
CA ARG A 228 -14.66 -24.63 -14.81
C ARG A 228 -13.77 -25.57 -14.00
N GLN A 229 -12.61 -25.94 -14.54
CA GLN A 229 -11.67 -26.82 -13.86
C GLN A 229 -11.15 -26.23 -12.54
N GLU A 230 -11.01 -24.91 -12.46
CA GLU A 230 -10.61 -24.23 -11.23
C GLU A 230 -11.76 -24.24 -10.22
N ARG A 231 -12.99 -23.94 -10.66
CA ARG A 231 -14.19 -23.97 -9.81
C ARG A 231 -14.48 -25.35 -9.22
N LEU A 232 -14.21 -26.42 -9.94
CA LEU A 232 -14.37 -27.82 -9.47
C LEU A 232 -13.37 -28.22 -8.38
N LYS A 233 -12.27 -27.48 -8.19
CA LYS A 233 -11.31 -27.71 -7.10
C LYS A 233 -11.86 -27.28 -5.75
N VAL A 234 -12.86 -26.40 -5.73
CA VAL A 234 -13.45 -25.89 -4.49
C VAL A 234 -14.30 -26.99 -3.86
N GLN A 235 -13.90 -27.44 -2.69
CA GLN A 235 -14.56 -28.48 -1.89
C GLN A 235 -15.50 -27.90 -0.81
N TYR A 236 -15.19 -26.68 -0.36
CA TYR A 236 -15.94 -25.97 0.67
C TYR A 236 -16.21 -24.54 0.23
N PHE A 237 -17.48 -24.17 0.24
CA PHE A 237 -17.93 -22.81 -0.02
C PHE A 237 -18.57 -22.25 1.25
N SER A 238 -17.89 -21.28 1.90
CA SER A 238 -18.39 -20.64 3.10
C SER A 238 -19.10 -19.34 2.75
N CYS A 239 -20.30 -19.15 3.31
CA CYS A 239 -21.04 -17.90 3.16
C CYS A 239 -21.86 -17.63 4.43
N ASP A 240 -22.45 -16.45 4.49
CA ASP A 240 -23.48 -16.14 5.47
C ASP A 240 -24.78 -16.97 5.21
N MET A 241 -25.79 -16.76 6.03
CA MET A 241 -27.09 -17.45 5.88
C MET A 241 -27.96 -16.88 4.75
N CYS A 242 -27.36 -16.10 3.85
CA CYS A 242 -28.05 -15.46 2.73
C CYS A 242 -28.31 -16.47 1.59
N ARG A 243 -29.58 -16.71 1.27
CA ARG A 243 -30.01 -17.67 0.24
C ARG A 243 -29.37 -17.44 -1.13
N PRO A 244 -29.25 -16.21 -1.64
CA PRO A 244 -28.59 -15.93 -2.90
C PRO A 244 -27.16 -16.47 -3.02
N TYR A 245 -26.36 -16.44 -1.95
CA TYR A 245 -25.00 -16.99 -1.99
C TYR A 245 -24.99 -18.52 -2.03
N ALA A 246 -25.91 -19.16 -1.33
CA ALA A 246 -26.06 -20.62 -1.40
C ALA A 246 -26.48 -21.06 -2.82
N ASP A 247 -27.35 -20.31 -3.48
CA ASP A 247 -27.79 -20.61 -4.85
C ASP A 247 -26.68 -20.39 -5.87
N LEU A 248 -25.86 -19.33 -5.70
CA LEU A 248 -24.65 -19.11 -6.48
C LEU A 248 -23.63 -20.25 -6.29
N ALA A 249 -23.44 -20.70 -5.03
CA ALA A 249 -22.55 -21.82 -4.75
C ALA A 249 -22.97 -23.09 -5.48
N LYS A 250 -24.25 -23.44 -5.44
CA LYS A 250 -24.80 -24.60 -6.18
C LYS A 250 -24.60 -24.48 -7.69
N ALA A 251 -24.82 -23.28 -8.24
CA ALA A 251 -24.73 -23.05 -9.69
C ALA A 251 -23.29 -23.10 -10.21
N TYR A 252 -22.33 -22.54 -9.48
CA TYR A 252 -20.97 -22.36 -9.99
C TYR A 252 -19.93 -23.31 -9.38
N PHE A 253 -20.20 -23.89 -8.19
CA PHE A 253 -19.31 -24.77 -7.46
C PHE A 253 -20.00 -26.09 -7.08
N PRO A 254 -20.43 -26.92 -8.05
CA PRO A 254 -21.26 -28.09 -7.80
C PRO A 254 -20.57 -29.17 -6.96
N ALA A 255 -19.23 -29.17 -6.90
CA ALA A 255 -18.46 -30.08 -6.07
C ALA A 255 -18.30 -29.59 -4.62
N ALA A 256 -18.68 -28.35 -4.33
CA ALA A 256 -18.46 -27.73 -3.03
C ALA A 256 -19.57 -28.07 -2.02
N LYS A 257 -19.17 -28.38 -0.79
CA LYS A 257 -20.08 -28.40 0.37
C LYS A 257 -20.28 -26.96 0.85
N ILE A 258 -21.53 -26.55 0.97
CA ILE A 258 -21.88 -25.21 1.50
C ILE A 258 -21.72 -25.25 3.01
N VAL A 259 -20.95 -24.32 3.55
CA VAL A 259 -20.68 -24.16 4.98
C VAL A 259 -21.19 -22.79 5.40
N ILE A 260 -22.00 -22.75 6.44
CA ILE A 260 -22.46 -21.48 7.02
C ILE A 260 -21.37 -20.95 7.93
N ASP A 261 -21.04 -19.65 7.78
CA ASP A 261 -20.08 -18.98 8.64
C ASP A 261 -20.55 -18.99 10.10
N ARG A 262 -19.66 -19.49 10.97
CA ARG A 262 -19.95 -19.63 12.40
C ARG A 262 -20.30 -18.30 13.06
N TYR A 263 -19.65 -17.21 12.69
CA TYR A 263 -19.93 -15.89 13.24
C TYR A 263 -21.37 -15.46 12.96
N HIS A 264 -21.81 -15.59 11.72
CA HIS A 264 -23.18 -15.21 11.32
C HIS A 264 -24.22 -16.09 12.01
N PHE A 265 -23.96 -17.39 12.15
CA PHE A 265 -24.83 -18.30 12.89
C PHE A 265 -24.93 -17.94 14.38
N THR A 266 -23.79 -17.80 15.06
CA THR A 266 -23.78 -17.46 16.50
C THR A 266 -24.41 -16.11 16.76
N ARG A 267 -24.18 -15.12 15.90
CA ARG A 267 -24.84 -13.79 15.98
C ARG A 267 -26.37 -13.90 15.92
N GLN A 268 -26.93 -14.75 15.07
CA GLN A 268 -28.36 -14.95 14.99
C GLN A 268 -28.92 -15.59 16.27
N VAL A 269 -28.21 -16.57 16.82
CA VAL A 269 -28.58 -17.20 18.09
C VAL A 269 -28.57 -16.18 19.24
N PHE A 270 -27.50 -15.39 19.36
CA PHE A 270 -27.43 -14.33 20.36
C PHE A 270 -28.52 -13.26 20.17
N TRP A 271 -28.84 -12.91 18.93
CA TRP A 271 -29.92 -11.96 18.65
C TRP A 271 -31.29 -12.51 19.08
N ALA A 272 -31.56 -13.76 18.80
CA ALA A 272 -32.78 -14.43 19.24
C ALA A 272 -32.87 -14.47 20.80
N LEU A 273 -31.77 -14.83 21.48
CA LEU A 273 -31.70 -14.81 22.93
C LEU A 273 -31.90 -13.40 23.51
N GLU A 274 -31.31 -12.39 22.91
CA GLU A 274 -31.47 -10.99 23.32
C GLU A 274 -32.92 -10.50 23.14
N ASN A 275 -33.58 -10.92 22.06
CA ASN A 275 -35.00 -10.61 21.86
C ASN A 275 -35.88 -11.27 22.94
N VAL A 276 -35.63 -12.52 23.27
CA VAL A 276 -36.34 -13.22 24.38
C VAL A 276 -36.05 -12.48 25.69
N ARG A 277 -34.81 -12.15 25.99
CA ARG A 277 -34.44 -11.38 27.17
C ARG A 277 -35.18 -10.04 27.28
N LYS A 278 -35.31 -9.29 26.14
CA LYS A 278 -36.06 -8.04 26.12
C LYS A 278 -37.54 -8.25 26.40
N ILE A 279 -38.15 -9.29 25.85
CA ILE A 279 -39.54 -9.62 26.09
C ILE A 279 -39.76 -9.98 27.56
N CYS A 280 -38.85 -10.77 28.15
CA CYS A 280 -38.92 -11.20 29.57
C CYS A 280 -38.56 -10.08 30.58
N ARG A 281 -38.02 -8.93 30.13
CA ARG A 281 -37.76 -7.72 30.96
C ARG A 281 -39.01 -6.88 31.25
N GLY A 282 -40.18 -7.24 30.71
CA GLY A 282 -41.45 -6.74 31.23
C GLY A 282 -41.62 -7.12 32.72
N PRO A 283 -42.62 -6.62 33.45
CA PRO A 283 -42.65 -6.58 34.92
C PRO A 283 -42.62 -7.94 35.68
N CYS A 284 -42.37 -9.05 35.02
CA CYS A 284 -42.23 -10.37 35.63
C CYS A 284 -40.82 -10.94 35.43
N LEU A 285 -40.09 -11.05 36.54
CA LEU A 285 -38.89 -11.86 36.82
C LEU A 285 -37.50 -11.21 36.74
N PRO A 286 -37.02 -10.64 37.87
CA PRO A 286 -35.62 -10.18 37.98
C PRO A 286 -34.57 -11.30 38.03
N ARG A 287 -34.96 -12.58 38.21
CA ARG A 287 -33.99 -13.69 38.36
C ARG A 287 -33.34 -14.24 37.10
N PHE A 288 -33.93 -14.07 35.94
CA PHE A 288 -33.35 -14.58 34.69
C PHE A 288 -32.30 -13.66 34.04
N ALA A 289 -32.27 -12.38 34.39
CA ALA A 289 -31.33 -11.41 33.81
C ALA A 289 -29.88 -11.67 34.24
N SER A 290 -29.64 -12.20 35.44
CA SER A 290 -28.29 -12.50 35.95
C SER A 290 -27.66 -13.74 35.33
N ILE A 291 -28.45 -14.70 34.91
CA ILE A 291 -27.95 -15.97 34.32
C ILE A 291 -27.47 -15.74 32.87
N ILE A 292 -28.17 -14.89 32.11
CA ILE A 292 -27.81 -14.59 30.72
C ILE A 292 -26.61 -13.65 30.64
N SER A 293 -26.45 -12.72 31.59
CA SER A 293 -25.28 -11.82 31.69
C SER A 293 -23.97 -12.59 32.01
N ALA A 294 -24.05 -13.69 32.79
CA ALA A 294 -22.88 -14.51 33.14
C ALA A 294 -22.45 -15.48 32.02
N ALA A 295 -23.31 -15.75 31.04
CA ALA A 295 -22.99 -16.59 29.88
C ALA A 295 -22.43 -15.80 28.67
N ALA A 296 -22.41 -14.45 28.75
CA ALA A 296 -21.96 -13.55 27.72
C ALA A 296 -20.59 -12.88 28.04
N ALA A 297 -19.99 -13.19 29.19
CA ALA A 297 -18.61 -12.85 29.58
C ALA A 297 -17.68 -14.04 29.38
#